data_ba393d177eb6d92726a84e8ab44a76a5
#
_entry.id   ba393d177eb6d92726a84e8ab44a76a5
#
_cell.length_a   1.000
_cell.length_b   1.000
_cell.length_c   1.000
_cell.angle_alpha   90.00
_cell.angle_beta   90.00
_cell.angle_gamma   90.00
#
_symmetry.space_group_name_H-M   'P 1'
#
loop_
_entity.id
_entity.type
_entity.pdbx_description
1 polymer ?
#
loop_
_entity_poly.entity_id
_entity_poly.type
_entity_poly.pdbx_seq_one_letter_code
_entity_poly.pdbx_strand_id
1 'polypeptide(L)'
;LEGLGLDAVLVIAYDLDFAAQGPREFVRTWLEGLLGVRVLVVGGDVRFGRGNSGDAAVLEEIGAADGFEVEILGEIRSDRGRRWSSTWVRQCLGDGRVREAADVLGRPHRLRGVVVHGRRRGRELGFPTANLEAATAGVVPPDGVYAGWLVRHRRAGGEAGEEHLPAAISIGTNPTFDDVPRRTVEAHVLGRADLDLYGEEIGVELVERLRPMLAFDGLEPLLAQMRANPRIRLGIHPNFYPLLNAKPDRG
;
A
#
# COMPACT_ATOMS: atom_id res chain seq x y z
N LEU A 1 6.99 4.62 -4.55
CA LEU A 1 8.34 4.28 -5.00
C LEU A 1 9.27 5.50 -4.88
N GLU A 2 8.80 6.71 -5.20
CA GLU A 2 9.57 7.96 -5.06
C GLU A 2 10.16 8.12 -3.65
N GLY A 3 9.39 7.86 -2.59
CA GLY A 3 9.86 7.89 -1.20
C GLY A 3 10.92 6.85 -0.83
N LEU A 4 11.28 5.95 -1.76
CA LEU A 4 12.37 4.98 -1.61
C LEU A 4 13.67 5.46 -2.27
N GLY A 5 13.70 6.68 -2.82
CA GLY A 5 14.87 7.26 -3.47
C GLY A 5 15.16 6.70 -4.86
N LEU A 6 14.16 6.17 -5.55
CA LEU A 6 14.30 5.74 -6.94
C LEU A 6 14.28 6.94 -7.88
N ASP A 7 15.22 7.00 -8.81
CA ASP A 7 15.29 8.04 -9.83
C ASP A 7 14.28 7.82 -10.96
N ALA A 8 13.97 6.55 -11.29
CA ALA A 8 13.04 6.21 -12.36
C ALA A 8 12.33 4.88 -12.09
N VAL A 9 11.18 4.71 -12.71
CA VAL A 9 10.39 3.47 -12.73
C VAL A 9 10.00 3.17 -14.17
N LEU A 10 10.47 2.04 -14.70
CA LEU A 10 10.01 1.53 -15.99
C LEU A 10 8.76 0.69 -15.80
N VAL A 11 7.66 1.11 -16.41
CA VAL A 11 6.40 0.37 -16.43
C VAL A 11 6.26 -0.30 -17.80
N ILE A 12 6.21 -1.63 -17.79
CA ILE A 12 6.11 -2.43 -19.02
C ILE A 12 4.70 -3.01 -19.11
N ALA A 13 4.06 -2.86 -20.28
CA ALA A 13 2.82 -3.57 -20.58
C ALA A 13 3.14 -5.06 -20.76
N TYR A 14 2.59 -5.89 -19.87
CA TYR A 14 2.80 -7.34 -19.90
C TYR A 14 1.72 -7.99 -20.76
N ASP A 15 2.04 -8.24 -22.01
CA ASP A 15 1.18 -8.92 -22.97
C ASP A 15 1.78 -10.29 -23.39
N LEU A 16 1.11 -10.97 -24.33
CA LEU A 16 1.55 -12.29 -24.79
C LEU A 16 2.86 -12.22 -25.57
N ASP A 17 3.11 -11.16 -26.31
CA ASP A 17 4.34 -10.97 -27.08
C ASP A 17 5.52 -10.74 -26.13
N PHE A 18 5.31 -9.90 -25.09
CA PHE A 18 6.30 -9.73 -24.03
C PHE A 18 6.58 -11.05 -23.29
N ALA A 19 5.54 -11.80 -22.95
CA ALA A 19 5.66 -13.07 -22.24
C ALA A 19 6.32 -14.19 -23.08
N ALA A 20 6.34 -14.04 -24.40
CA ALA A 20 6.96 -14.99 -25.33
C ALA A 20 8.49 -14.82 -25.45
N GLN A 21 9.06 -13.71 -24.96
CA GLN A 21 10.49 -13.43 -25.03
C GLN A 21 11.30 -14.42 -24.21
N GLY A 22 12.36 -14.97 -24.80
CA GLY A 22 13.31 -15.81 -24.07
C GLY A 22 14.16 -15.01 -23.09
N PRO A 23 14.80 -15.64 -22.08
CA PRO A 23 15.58 -14.93 -21.07
C PRO A 23 16.66 -14.01 -21.65
N ARG A 24 17.46 -14.48 -22.60
CA ARG A 24 18.50 -13.66 -23.25
C ARG A 24 17.92 -12.49 -24.06
N GLU A 25 16.80 -12.71 -24.73
CA GLU A 25 16.12 -11.68 -25.50
C GLU A 25 15.56 -10.59 -24.57
N PHE A 26 14.95 -10.96 -23.45
CA PHE A 26 14.49 -10.03 -22.42
C PHE A 26 15.66 -9.17 -21.90
N VAL A 27 16.77 -9.78 -21.51
CA VAL A 27 17.94 -9.06 -20.99
C VAL A 27 18.47 -8.08 -22.03
N ARG A 28 18.71 -8.53 -23.26
CA ARG A 28 19.25 -7.68 -24.33
C ARG A 28 18.34 -6.50 -24.68
N THR A 29 17.04 -6.75 -24.77
CA THR A 29 16.10 -5.70 -25.18
C THR A 29 15.88 -4.68 -24.08
N TRP A 30 15.62 -5.15 -22.86
CA TRP A 30 15.15 -4.29 -21.79
C TRP A 30 16.25 -3.82 -20.86
N LEU A 31 17.12 -4.73 -20.40
CA LEU A 31 18.12 -4.37 -19.41
C LEU A 31 19.33 -3.70 -20.05
N GLU A 32 19.83 -4.23 -21.14
CA GLU A 32 20.97 -3.67 -21.83
C GLU A 32 20.56 -2.56 -22.81
N GLY A 33 19.68 -2.89 -23.75
CA GLY A 33 19.32 -1.99 -24.85
C GLY A 33 18.58 -0.75 -24.42
N LEU A 34 17.57 -0.89 -23.53
CA LEU A 34 16.77 0.24 -23.08
C LEU A 34 17.36 0.92 -21.84
N LEU A 35 17.78 0.15 -20.82
CA LEU A 35 18.22 0.70 -19.54
C LEU A 35 19.72 0.88 -19.43
N GLY A 36 20.53 0.22 -20.26
CA GLY A 36 21.98 0.29 -20.18
C GLY A 36 22.51 -0.16 -18.82
N VAL A 37 21.91 -1.24 -18.29
CA VAL A 37 22.19 -1.73 -16.94
C VAL A 37 23.67 -2.03 -16.74
N ARG A 38 24.23 -1.61 -15.61
CA ARG A 38 25.59 -1.93 -15.18
C ARG A 38 25.61 -2.86 -13.98
N VAL A 39 24.63 -2.69 -13.08
CA VAL A 39 24.42 -3.56 -11.92
C VAL A 39 22.94 -3.92 -11.87
N LEU A 40 22.64 -5.20 -11.82
CA LEU A 40 21.29 -5.73 -11.68
C LEU A 40 21.13 -6.36 -10.30
N VAL A 41 20.20 -5.85 -9.51
CA VAL A 41 19.89 -6.37 -8.16
C VAL A 41 18.59 -7.17 -8.21
N VAL A 42 18.63 -8.44 -7.81
CA VAL A 42 17.47 -9.34 -7.84
C VAL A 42 17.36 -10.18 -6.57
N GLY A 43 16.16 -10.68 -6.27
CA GLY A 43 15.99 -11.72 -5.25
C GLY A 43 16.41 -13.10 -5.79
N GLY A 44 16.89 -13.98 -4.92
CA GLY A 44 17.32 -15.34 -5.32
C GLY A 44 16.22 -16.23 -5.92
N ASP A 45 14.96 -15.82 -5.78
CA ASP A 45 13.79 -16.51 -6.37
C ASP A 45 13.29 -15.89 -7.67
N VAL A 46 14.07 -15.00 -8.28
CA VAL A 46 13.70 -14.36 -9.55
C VAL A 46 13.39 -15.40 -10.62
N ARG A 47 12.31 -15.19 -11.36
CA ARG A 47 11.95 -15.96 -12.55
C ARG A 47 11.51 -15.00 -13.63
N PHE A 48 11.99 -15.22 -14.85
CA PHE A 48 11.70 -14.34 -15.98
C PHE A 48 11.80 -15.09 -17.31
N GLY A 49 11.39 -14.42 -18.38
CA GLY A 49 11.39 -14.97 -19.73
C GLY A 49 10.29 -16.02 -19.93
N ARG A 50 10.18 -16.50 -21.16
CA ARG A 50 9.17 -17.44 -21.57
C ARG A 50 9.18 -18.71 -20.71
N GLY A 51 8.01 -19.02 -20.16
CA GLY A 51 7.84 -20.20 -19.30
C GLY A 51 8.64 -20.16 -18.00
N ASN A 52 9.03 -18.97 -17.52
CA ASN A 52 9.89 -18.80 -16.35
C ASN A 52 11.23 -19.53 -16.44
N SER A 53 11.78 -19.66 -17.67
CA SER A 53 13.00 -20.40 -17.94
C SER A 53 14.28 -19.66 -17.52
N GLY A 54 14.21 -18.36 -17.21
CA GLY A 54 15.29 -17.58 -16.63
C GLY A 54 15.21 -17.57 -15.09
N ASP A 55 16.37 -17.63 -14.46
CA ASP A 55 16.54 -17.50 -13.00
C ASP A 55 17.81 -16.69 -12.69
N ALA A 56 18.18 -16.61 -11.41
CA ALA A 56 19.36 -15.86 -10.96
C ALA A 56 20.65 -16.36 -11.63
N ALA A 57 20.82 -17.67 -11.76
CA ALA A 57 22.01 -18.24 -12.39
C ALA A 57 22.14 -17.88 -13.89
N VAL A 58 21.01 -17.87 -14.60
CA VAL A 58 20.95 -17.41 -15.99
C VAL A 58 21.30 -15.93 -16.10
N LEU A 59 20.89 -15.09 -15.13
CA LEU A 59 21.28 -13.68 -15.10
C LEU A 59 22.78 -13.50 -14.87
N GLU A 60 23.37 -14.26 -13.94
CA GLU A 60 24.82 -14.23 -13.69
C GLU A 60 25.60 -14.66 -14.92
N GLU A 61 25.17 -15.72 -15.61
CA GLU A 61 25.80 -16.20 -16.86
C GLU A 61 25.75 -15.11 -17.96
N ILE A 62 24.58 -14.47 -18.15
CA ILE A 62 24.42 -13.42 -19.15
C ILE A 62 25.25 -12.19 -18.75
N GLY A 63 25.18 -11.75 -17.47
CA GLY A 63 25.92 -10.59 -16.97
C GLY A 63 27.43 -10.75 -17.14
N ALA A 64 27.96 -11.95 -16.85
CA ALA A 64 29.37 -12.26 -17.06
C ALA A 64 29.78 -12.22 -18.55
N ALA A 65 28.89 -12.59 -19.47
CA ALA A 65 29.15 -12.58 -20.91
C ALA A 65 29.03 -11.18 -21.52
N ASP A 66 28.03 -10.41 -21.07
CA ASP A 66 27.60 -9.16 -21.70
C ASP A 66 28.13 -7.91 -20.94
N GLY A 67 28.76 -8.10 -19.74
CA GLY A 67 29.53 -7.08 -19.04
C GLY A 67 28.77 -6.25 -18.02
N PHE A 68 27.74 -6.81 -17.37
CA PHE A 68 27.08 -6.21 -16.21
C PHE A 68 27.16 -7.12 -14.98
N GLU A 69 27.12 -6.52 -13.79
CA GLU A 69 27.17 -7.23 -12.51
C GLU A 69 25.76 -7.65 -12.07
N VAL A 70 25.65 -8.84 -11.45
CA VAL A 70 24.40 -9.32 -10.86
C VAL A 70 24.58 -9.51 -9.36
N GLU A 71 23.81 -8.76 -8.58
CA GLU A 71 23.75 -8.88 -7.12
C GLU A 71 22.49 -9.64 -6.71
N ILE A 72 22.66 -10.77 -6.04
CA ILE A 72 21.55 -11.59 -5.57
C ILE A 72 21.28 -11.32 -4.10
N LEU A 73 20.13 -10.71 -3.81
CA LEU A 73 19.69 -10.46 -2.45
C LEU A 73 19.18 -11.74 -1.79
N GLY A 74 19.67 -11.99 -0.58
CA GLY A 74 19.17 -13.05 0.28
C GLY A 74 17.72 -12.84 0.72
N GLU A 75 17.07 -13.91 1.16
CA GLU A 75 15.71 -13.83 1.70
C GLU A 75 15.69 -13.07 3.04
N ILE A 76 14.82 -12.07 3.14
CA ILE A 76 14.51 -11.41 4.41
C ILE A 76 13.47 -12.24 5.14
N ARG A 77 13.74 -12.53 6.41
CA ARG A 77 12.87 -13.32 7.29
C ARG A 77 12.51 -12.53 8.54
N SER A 78 11.32 -12.80 9.09
CA SER A 78 10.91 -12.30 10.40
C SER A 78 11.72 -12.99 11.52
N ASP A 79 11.66 -12.44 12.72
CA ASP A 79 12.27 -13.05 13.92
C ASP A 79 11.78 -14.48 14.20
N ARG A 80 10.61 -14.84 13.68
CA ARG A 80 10.03 -16.19 13.75
C ARG A 80 10.40 -17.08 12.56
N GLY A 81 11.35 -16.66 11.73
CA GLY A 81 11.85 -17.41 10.58
C GLY A 81 10.95 -17.43 9.35
N ARG A 82 9.79 -16.76 9.37
CA ARG A 82 8.89 -16.69 8.21
C ARG A 82 9.46 -15.71 7.19
N ARG A 83 9.56 -16.11 5.92
CA ARG A 83 9.99 -15.27 4.81
C ARG A 83 8.99 -14.12 4.57
N TRP A 84 9.52 -12.91 4.42
CA TRP A 84 8.74 -11.76 3.97
C TRP A 84 8.40 -11.91 2.49
N SER A 85 7.13 -11.76 2.18
CA SER A 85 6.65 -11.93 0.81
C SER A 85 5.36 -11.16 0.58
N SER A 86 5.11 -10.76 -0.67
CA SER A 86 3.84 -10.16 -1.06
C SER A 86 2.64 -11.10 -0.85
N THR A 87 2.86 -12.41 -0.92
CA THR A 87 1.84 -13.42 -0.59
C THR A 87 1.43 -13.34 0.87
N TRP A 88 2.41 -13.23 1.78
CA TRP A 88 2.11 -13.05 3.22
C TRP A 88 1.37 -11.74 3.49
N VAL A 89 1.80 -10.63 2.86
CA VAL A 89 1.08 -9.35 2.98
C VAL A 89 -0.37 -9.49 2.53
N ARG A 90 -0.63 -10.08 1.34
CA ARG A 90 -2.01 -10.28 0.84
C ARG A 90 -2.83 -11.16 1.76
N GLN A 91 -2.24 -12.20 2.32
CA GLN A 91 -2.91 -13.06 3.30
C GLN A 91 -3.27 -12.27 4.56
N CYS A 92 -2.34 -11.51 5.15
CA CYS A 92 -2.62 -10.68 6.30
C CYS A 92 -3.74 -9.66 6.03
N LEU A 93 -3.71 -9.01 4.88
CA LEU A 93 -4.76 -8.06 4.48
C LEU A 93 -6.10 -8.77 4.29
N GLY A 94 -6.12 -9.94 3.66
CA GLY A 94 -7.33 -10.75 3.47
C GLY A 94 -7.97 -11.22 4.78
N ASP A 95 -7.17 -11.43 5.82
CA ASP A 95 -7.62 -11.81 7.16
C ASP A 95 -7.93 -10.57 8.04
N GLY A 96 -7.68 -9.37 7.55
CA GLY A 96 -7.84 -8.12 8.31
C GLY A 96 -6.74 -7.87 9.35
N ARG A 97 -5.63 -8.60 9.27
CA ARG A 97 -4.44 -8.43 10.13
C ARG A 97 -3.54 -7.33 9.57
N VAL A 98 -4.10 -6.10 9.48
CA VAL A 98 -3.44 -4.95 8.83
C VAL A 98 -2.14 -4.55 9.52
N ARG A 99 -2.02 -4.80 10.82
CA ARG A 99 -0.80 -4.55 11.58
C ARG A 99 0.33 -5.47 11.17
N GLU A 100 0.08 -6.79 11.08
CA GLU A 100 1.09 -7.73 10.61
C GLU A 100 1.50 -7.43 9.15
N ALA A 101 0.55 -7.01 8.32
CA ALA A 101 0.86 -6.55 6.97
C ALA A 101 1.80 -5.34 6.99
N ALA A 102 1.57 -4.38 7.92
CA ALA A 102 2.42 -3.20 8.07
C ALA A 102 3.84 -3.57 8.55
N ASP A 103 3.97 -4.54 9.46
CA ASP A 103 5.27 -5.04 9.93
C ASP A 103 6.11 -5.61 8.75
N VAL A 104 5.47 -6.33 7.82
CA VAL A 104 6.15 -6.87 6.63
C VAL A 104 6.44 -5.78 5.59
N LEU A 105 5.54 -4.81 5.42
CA LEU A 105 5.69 -3.72 4.46
C LEU A 105 6.66 -2.62 4.93
N GLY A 106 6.99 -2.57 6.22
CA GLY A 106 7.70 -1.46 6.84
C GLY A 106 6.88 -0.15 6.92
N ARG A 107 5.59 -0.19 6.60
CA ARG A 107 4.68 0.96 6.60
C ARG A 107 3.22 0.49 6.65
N PRO A 108 2.26 1.35 7.08
CA PRO A 108 0.85 1.04 6.99
C PRO A 108 0.42 0.71 5.55
N HIS A 109 -0.52 -0.21 5.42
CA HIS A 109 -1.16 -0.44 4.13
C HIS A 109 -2.05 0.74 3.79
N ARG A 110 -1.82 1.31 2.59
CA ARG A 110 -2.54 2.50 2.10
C ARG A 110 -3.47 2.13 0.96
N LEU A 111 -4.73 2.49 1.11
CA LEU A 111 -5.70 2.53 0.02
C LEU A 111 -5.70 3.94 -0.58
N ARG A 112 -5.91 4.06 -1.89
CA ARG A 112 -5.99 5.36 -2.58
C ARG A 112 -7.26 5.42 -3.40
N GLY A 113 -7.87 6.57 -3.43
CA GLY A 113 -9.06 6.81 -4.25
C GLY A 113 -9.51 8.26 -4.20
N VAL A 114 -10.39 8.59 -5.12
CA VAL A 114 -11.02 9.91 -5.17
C VAL A 114 -12.20 9.94 -4.20
N VAL A 115 -12.36 11.04 -3.48
CA VAL A 115 -13.48 11.21 -2.57
C VAL A 115 -14.74 11.52 -3.36
N VAL A 116 -15.74 10.69 -3.22
CA VAL A 116 -17.05 10.83 -3.89
C VAL A 116 -18.16 11.13 -2.88
N HIS A 117 -19.29 11.61 -3.39
CA HIS A 117 -20.47 11.81 -2.54
C HIS A 117 -21.04 10.47 -2.08
N GLY A 118 -20.98 10.21 -0.76
CA GLY A 118 -21.67 9.10 -0.13
C GLY A 118 -23.16 9.37 0.09
N ARG A 119 -23.85 8.48 0.80
CA ARG A 119 -25.30 8.58 1.12
C ARG A 119 -25.66 9.74 2.09
N ARG A 120 -24.78 10.71 2.35
CA ARG A 120 -24.93 11.93 3.17
C ARG A 120 -25.40 11.72 4.62
N ARG A 121 -25.61 10.48 5.09
CA ARG A 121 -26.10 10.21 6.46
C ARG A 121 -25.14 10.73 7.56
N GLY A 122 -23.82 10.67 7.32
CA GLY A 122 -22.83 11.17 8.30
C GLY A 122 -22.87 12.69 8.46
N ARG A 123 -23.14 13.45 7.38
CA ARG A 123 -23.17 14.92 7.42
C ARG A 123 -24.37 15.46 8.22
N GLU A 124 -25.52 14.79 8.13
CA GLU A 124 -26.74 15.14 8.90
C GLU A 124 -26.55 14.90 10.40
N LEU A 125 -25.65 13.98 10.77
CA LEU A 125 -25.30 13.64 12.14
C LEU A 125 -24.07 14.43 12.68
N GLY A 126 -23.56 15.41 11.90
CA GLY A 126 -22.41 16.25 12.31
C GLY A 126 -21.04 15.55 12.16
N PHE A 127 -20.97 14.43 11.43
CA PHE A 127 -19.75 13.65 11.23
C PHE A 127 -19.48 13.47 9.72
N PRO A 128 -18.84 14.45 9.05
CA PRO A 128 -18.51 14.30 7.63
C PRO A 128 -17.57 13.12 7.42
N THR A 129 -17.94 12.25 6.49
CA THR A 129 -17.12 11.10 6.06
C THR A 129 -16.63 11.31 4.63
N ALA A 130 -15.37 11.02 4.38
CA ALA A 130 -14.82 10.88 3.04
C ALA A 130 -15.10 9.47 2.54
N ASN A 131 -15.87 9.36 1.48
CA ASN A 131 -16.18 8.08 0.83
C ASN A 131 -15.27 7.91 -0.37
N LEU A 132 -14.47 6.85 -0.42
CA LEU A 132 -13.64 6.55 -1.58
C LEU A 132 -14.49 5.91 -2.67
N GLU A 133 -14.18 6.25 -3.91
CA GLU A 133 -14.81 5.65 -5.08
C GLU A 133 -14.61 4.12 -5.14
N ALA A 134 -15.48 3.44 -5.92
CA ALA A 134 -15.43 1.98 -6.07
C ALA A 134 -14.15 1.46 -6.76
N ALA A 135 -13.39 2.32 -7.44
CA ALA A 135 -12.12 2.03 -8.10
C ALA A 135 -10.91 2.24 -7.17
N THR A 136 -11.12 2.20 -5.85
CA THR A 136 -10.06 2.34 -4.85
C THR A 136 -8.88 1.41 -5.15
N ALA A 137 -7.69 2.00 -5.28
CA ALA A 137 -6.46 1.25 -5.52
C ALA A 137 -5.93 0.62 -4.23
N GLY A 138 -5.50 -0.62 -4.31
CA GLY A 138 -4.97 -1.42 -3.20
C GLY A 138 -5.89 -2.58 -2.82
N VAL A 139 -5.35 -3.49 -2.01
CA VAL A 139 -6.12 -4.63 -1.48
C VAL A 139 -7.02 -4.14 -0.35
N VAL A 140 -8.32 -4.14 -0.56
CA VAL A 140 -9.29 -3.73 0.47
C VAL A 140 -9.50 -4.88 1.46
N PRO A 141 -9.18 -4.68 2.76
CA PRO A 141 -9.35 -5.70 3.79
C PRO A 141 -10.82 -6.04 4.05
N PRO A 142 -11.12 -7.09 4.88
CA PRO A 142 -12.47 -7.47 5.23
C PRO A 142 -13.28 -6.36 5.89
N ASP A 143 -14.58 -6.49 5.82
CA ASP A 143 -15.53 -5.61 6.46
C ASP A 143 -15.22 -5.42 7.95
N GLY A 144 -15.22 -4.18 8.39
CA GLY A 144 -14.87 -3.84 9.76
C GLY A 144 -14.62 -2.36 9.97
N VAL A 145 -14.29 -2.04 11.20
CA VAL A 145 -13.85 -0.71 11.60
C VAL A 145 -12.38 -0.74 11.93
N TYR A 146 -11.66 0.20 11.36
CA TYR A 146 -10.21 0.32 11.48
C TYR A 146 -9.84 1.69 12.05
N ALA A 147 -8.75 1.72 12.78
CA ALA A 147 -8.06 2.93 13.14
C ALA A 147 -6.97 3.21 12.10
N GLY A 148 -6.77 4.48 11.75
CA GLY A 148 -5.75 4.84 10.78
C GLY A 148 -5.67 6.32 10.51
N TRP A 149 -5.20 6.65 9.33
CA TRP A 149 -4.97 8.02 8.89
C TRP A 149 -5.66 8.26 7.56
N LEU A 150 -6.26 9.43 7.41
CA LEU A 150 -6.56 10.02 6.12
C LEU A 150 -5.34 10.85 5.72
N VAL A 151 -4.80 10.59 4.54
CA VAL A 151 -3.59 11.23 4.02
C VAL A 151 -3.96 12.10 2.83
N ARG A 152 -3.65 13.39 2.92
CA ARG A 152 -3.85 14.37 1.84
C ARG A 152 -2.51 14.79 1.28
N HIS A 153 -2.44 14.92 -0.04
CA HIS A 153 -1.33 15.58 -0.69
C HIS A 153 -1.53 17.09 -0.66
N ARG A 154 -0.65 17.81 0.01
CA ARG A 154 -0.69 19.28 0.05
C ARG A 154 0.47 19.86 -0.75
N ARG A 155 0.14 20.87 -1.54
CA ARG A 155 1.14 21.77 -2.13
C ARG A 155 1.05 23.10 -1.38
N ALA A 156 1.86 23.29 -0.34
CA ALA A 156 1.96 24.56 0.38
C ALA A 156 3.31 25.21 0.05
N GLY A 157 3.27 26.42 -0.54
CA GLY A 157 4.49 27.19 -0.78
C GLY A 157 5.49 26.59 -1.77
N GLY A 158 5.07 25.65 -2.65
CA GLY A 158 5.94 25.01 -3.64
C GLY A 158 6.57 23.68 -3.18
N GLU A 159 6.45 23.33 -1.91
CA GLU A 159 6.87 22.02 -1.40
C GLU A 159 5.69 21.05 -1.38
N ALA A 160 5.90 19.87 -1.98
CA ALA A 160 4.94 18.76 -1.90
C ALA A 160 5.08 18.06 -0.54
N GLY A 161 3.99 17.96 0.21
CA GLY A 161 3.97 17.29 1.51
C GLY A 161 2.71 16.45 1.70
N GLU A 162 2.75 15.53 2.65
CA GLU A 162 1.58 14.75 3.07
C GLU A 162 1.08 15.28 4.43
N GLU A 163 -0.23 15.54 4.51
CA GLU A 163 -0.92 15.82 5.75
C GLU A 163 -1.61 14.54 6.24
N HIS A 164 -1.24 14.06 7.41
CA HIS A 164 -1.82 12.87 8.04
C HIS A 164 -2.84 13.28 9.10
N LEU A 165 -4.10 12.95 8.87
CA LEU A 165 -5.21 13.26 9.76
C LEU A 165 -5.72 11.97 10.41
N PRO A 166 -5.80 11.89 11.76
CA PRO A 166 -6.29 10.70 12.45
C PRO A 166 -7.73 10.41 12.04
N ALA A 167 -8.01 9.17 11.67
CA ALA A 167 -9.32 8.79 11.13
C ALA A 167 -9.83 7.45 11.66
N ALA A 168 -11.14 7.39 11.81
CA ALA A 168 -11.90 6.15 11.88
C ALA A 168 -12.27 5.72 10.47
N ILE A 169 -11.95 4.48 10.12
CA ILE A 169 -12.16 3.97 8.79
C ILE A 169 -13.15 2.82 8.86
N SER A 170 -14.25 2.93 8.11
CA SER A 170 -15.26 1.89 7.97
C SER A 170 -15.11 1.24 6.61
N ILE A 171 -14.94 -0.07 6.58
CA ILE A 171 -14.95 -0.88 5.37
C ILE A 171 -16.16 -1.79 5.46
N GLY A 172 -17.06 -1.68 4.49
CA GLY A 172 -18.29 -2.46 4.50
C GLY A 172 -18.83 -2.75 3.11
N THR A 173 -19.55 -3.85 2.99
CA THR A 173 -20.24 -4.22 1.77
C THR A 173 -21.58 -3.51 1.74
N ASN A 174 -21.75 -2.57 0.82
CA ASN A 174 -23.09 -2.03 0.54
C ASN A 174 -23.76 -2.93 -0.49
N PRO A 175 -24.97 -3.44 -0.21
CA PRO A 175 -25.80 -4.05 -1.23
C PRO A 175 -26.25 -2.95 -2.20
N THR A 176 -25.55 -2.82 -3.32
CA THR A 176 -26.00 -2.06 -4.47
C THR A 176 -26.81 -2.98 -5.37
N PHE A 177 -27.69 -2.40 -6.21
CA PHE A 177 -28.56 -3.13 -7.14
C PHE A 177 -27.82 -3.89 -8.24
N ASP A 178 -26.48 -3.82 -8.27
CA ASP A 178 -25.62 -4.60 -9.15
C ASP A 178 -25.20 -5.90 -8.42
N ASP A 179 -25.24 -7.03 -9.13
CA ASP A 179 -25.02 -8.40 -8.61
C ASP A 179 -23.64 -8.65 -7.99
N VAL A 180 -22.75 -7.68 -7.95
CA VAL A 180 -21.43 -7.76 -7.32
C VAL A 180 -21.37 -6.82 -6.11
N PRO A 181 -21.34 -7.35 -4.87
CA PRO A 181 -21.20 -6.54 -3.67
C PRO A 181 -19.82 -5.85 -3.67
N ARG A 182 -19.82 -4.53 -3.89
CA ARG A 182 -18.59 -3.73 -3.81
C ARG A 182 -18.39 -3.24 -2.38
N ARG A 183 -17.16 -3.40 -1.86
CA ARG A 183 -16.80 -2.80 -0.59
C ARG A 183 -16.64 -1.30 -0.74
N THR A 184 -17.21 -0.55 0.18
CA THR A 184 -17.02 0.88 0.32
C THR A 184 -16.03 1.16 1.44
N VAL A 185 -15.18 2.16 1.25
CA VAL A 185 -14.23 2.64 2.24
C VAL A 185 -14.64 4.06 2.63
N GLU A 186 -15.00 4.23 3.88
CA GLU A 186 -15.42 5.53 4.43
C GLU A 186 -14.45 5.93 5.54
N ALA A 187 -13.86 7.12 5.44
CA ALA A 187 -12.95 7.66 6.45
C ALA A 187 -13.59 8.87 7.15
N HIS A 188 -13.69 8.81 8.47
CA HIS A 188 -14.11 9.91 9.31
C HIS A 188 -12.88 10.51 10.01
N VAL A 189 -12.54 11.76 9.70
CA VAL A 189 -11.43 12.46 10.34
C VAL A 189 -11.82 12.92 11.72
N LEU A 190 -11.00 12.59 12.71
CA LEU A 190 -11.27 12.93 14.10
C LEU A 190 -10.97 14.40 14.39
N GLY A 191 -11.90 15.06 15.08
CA GLY A 191 -11.73 16.43 15.52
C GLY A 191 -11.79 17.50 14.42
N ARG A 192 -12.15 17.13 13.18
CA ARG A 192 -12.28 18.06 12.05
C ARG A 192 -13.63 17.87 11.38
N ALA A 193 -14.44 18.92 11.37
CA ALA A 193 -15.73 18.97 10.68
C ALA A 193 -15.74 19.93 9.48
N ASP A 194 -14.64 20.65 9.28
CA ASP A 194 -14.46 21.74 8.32
C ASP A 194 -13.86 21.28 6.99
N LEU A 195 -13.58 20.00 6.83
CA LEU A 195 -12.91 19.47 5.66
C LEU A 195 -13.91 19.30 4.50
N ASP A 196 -13.59 19.91 3.37
CA ASP A 196 -14.18 19.61 2.09
C ASP A 196 -13.16 18.85 1.24
N LEU A 197 -13.42 17.57 1.01
CA LEU A 197 -12.50 16.64 0.35
C LEU A 197 -13.05 16.12 -0.98
N TYR A 198 -14.24 16.56 -1.39
CA TYR A 198 -14.88 16.05 -2.62
C TYR A 198 -14.02 16.29 -3.86
N GLY A 199 -13.82 15.23 -4.64
CA GLY A 199 -13.01 15.26 -5.84
C GLY A 199 -11.50 15.23 -5.58
N GLU A 200 -11.06 15.26 -4.31
CA GLU A 200 -9.64 15.09 -3.97
C GLU A 200 -9.25 13.60 -4.02
N GLU A 201 -8.08 13.32 -4.57
CA GLU A 201 -7.42 12.03 -4.38
C GLU A 201 -6.76 11.99 -3.01
N ILE A 202 -7.15 11.01 -2.20
CA ILE A 202 -6.64 10.82 -0.84
C ILE A 202 -6.08 9.42 -0.64
N GLY A 203 -5.20 9.29 0.36
CA GLY A 203 -4.79 8.02 0.92
C GLY A 203 -5.56 7.70 2.20
N VAL A 204 -5.83 6.43 2.44
CA VAL A 204 -6.34 5.93 3.72
C VAL A 204 -5.40 4.85 4.21
N GLU A 205 -4.69 5.12 5.30
CA GLU A 205 -3.75 4.19 5.93
C GLU A 205 -4.42 3.41 7.06
N LEU A 206 -4.27 2.10 7.04
CA LEU A 206 -4.86 1.20 8.01
C LEU A 206 -3.80 0.77 9.04
N VAL A 207 -4.01 1.15 10.30
CA VAL A 207 -3.08 0.88 11.40
C VAL A 207 -3.50 -0.33 12.23
N GLU A 208 -4.80 -0.39 12.58
CA GLU A 208 -5.33 -1.45 13.44
C GLU A 208 -6.79 -1.77 13.08
N ARG A 209 -7.15 -3.05 13.05
CA ARG A 209 -8.56 -3.46 12.98
C ARG A 209 -9.16 -3.46 14.38
N LEU A 210 -10.10 -2.57 14.63
CA LEU A 210 -10.71 -2.42 15.96
C LEU A 210 -11.76 -3.49 16.23
N ARG A 211 -12.57 -3.80 15.21
CA ARG A 211 -13.67 -4.76 15.30
C ARG A 211 -14.23 -5.14 13.94
N PRO A 212 -14.96 -6.27 13.83
CA PRO A 212 -15.79 -6.57 12.66
C PRO A 212 -16.87 -5.50 12.46
N MET A 213 -17.46 -5.44 11.27
CA MET A 213 -18.67 -4.65 11.05
C MET A 213 -19.81 -5.25 11.87
N LEU A 214 -20.35 -4.47 12.79
CA LEU A 214 -21.57 -4.79 13.54
C LEU A 214 -22.60 -3.74 13.17
N ALA A 215 -23.87 -4.13 13.10
CA ALA A 215 -24.94 -3.15 13.04
C ALA A 215 -24.95 -2.36 14.35
N PHE A 216 -24.87 -1.03 14.25
CA PHE A 216 -24.81 -0.16 15.43
C PHE A 216 -25.94 0.84 15.46
N ASP A 217 -26.36 1.13 16.69
CA ASP A 217 -27.25 2.21 17.02
C ASP A 217 -26.53 3.55 17.27
N GLY A 218 -25.46 3.84 16.47
CA GLY A 218 -24.81 5.15 16.50
C GLY A 218 -23.27 5.19 16.44
N LEU A 219 -22.73 6.39 16.32
CA LEU A 219 -21.30 6.70 16.20
C LEU A 219 -20.57 6.79 17.55
N GLU A 220 -21.27 7.15 18.62
CA GLU A 220 -20.68 7.35 19.95
C GLU A 220 -19.91 6.14 20.50
N PRO A 221 -20.42 4.89 20.38
CA PRO A 221 -19.67 3.70 20.79
C PRO A 221 -18.37 3.53 20.01
N LEU A 222 -18.35 3.91 18.73
CA LEU A 222 -17.14 3.88 17.90
C LEU A 222 -16.10 4.90 18.37
N LEU A 223 -16.51 6.14 18.60
CA LEU A 223 -15.64 7.21 19.10
C LEU A 223 -15.08 6.89 20.48
N ALA A 224 -15.90 6.31 21.35
CA ALA A 224 -15.47 5.86 22.67
C ALA A 224 -14.39 4.78 22.58
N GLN A 225 -14.56 3.79 21.69
CA GLN A 225 -13.58 2.73 21.47
C GLN A 225 -12.27 3.28 20.86
N MET A 226 -12.35 4.25 19.96
CA MET A 226 -11.18 4.89 19.38
C MET A 226 -10.42 5.73 20.42
N ARG A 227 -11.12 6.49 21.25
CA ARG A 227 -10.51 7.26 22.35
C ARG A 227 -9.87 6.34 23.40
N ALA A 228 -10.42 5.16 23.60
CA ALA A 228 -9.89 4.15 24.52
C ALA A 228 -8.66 3.43 23.97
N ASN A 229 -8.43 3.46 22.63
CA ASN A 229 -7.26 2.83 22.04
C ASN A 229 -6.00 3.69 22.31
N PRO A 230 -5.04 3.21 23.12
CA PRO A 230 -3.87 3.99 23.51
C PRO A 230 -3.01 4.42 22.33
N ARG A 231 -3.04 3.68 21.20
CA ARG A 231 -2.25 3.98 20.00
C ARG A 231 -2.79 5.15 19.19
N ILE A 232 -4.12 5.32 19.17
CA ILE A 232 -4.76 6.48 18.55
C ILE A 232 -4.62 7.69 19.45
N ARG A 233 -4.72 7.49 20.76
CA ARG A 233 -4.62 8.54 21.78
C ARG A 233 -3.21 9.13 21.89
N LEU A 234 -2.15 8.37 21.59
CA LEU A 234 -0.76 8.82 21.63
C LEU A 234 -0.34 9.59 20.37
N GLY A 235 -1.28 9.89 19.45
CA GLY A 235 -0.97 10.57 18.21
C GLY A 235 0.20 9.88 17.53
N ILE A 236 0.03 8.62 17.13
CA ILE A 236 1.10 7.86 16.48
C ILE A 236 1.48 8.62 15.22
N HIS A 237 2.48 9.48 15.37
CA HIS A 237 3.08 10.26 14.30
C HIS A 237 3.67 9.27 13.26
N PRO A 238 3.65 9.60 11.96
CA PRO A 238 4.26 8.76 10.91
C PRO A 238 5.72 8.36 11.16
N ASN A 239 6.42 9.05 12.08
CA ASN A 239 7.77 8.73 12.53
C ASN A 239 7.89 7.51 13.47
N PHE A 240 6.83 6.72 13.66
CA PHE A 240 6.90 5.51 14.50
C PHE A 240 7.55 4.31 13.79
N TYR A 241 8.04 4.48 12.57
CA TYR A 241 8.86 3.48 11.88
C TYR A 241 10.35 3.91 11.90
N PRO A 242 11.10 3.59 12.98
CA PRO A 242 12.51 3.99 13.09
C PRO A 242 13.41 3.37 12.03
N LEU A 243 12.94 2.36 11.31
CA LEU A 243 13.73 1.65 10.28
C LEU A 243 13.79 2.35 8.92
N LEU A 244 12.90 3.32 8.63
CA LEU A 244 12.93 4.07 7.36
C LEU A 244 13.84 5.31 7.41
N ASN A 245 14.29 5.73 8.60
CA ASN A 245 15.20 6.88 8.78
C ASN A 245 16.64 6.48 9.13
N ALA A 246 16.99 5.21 9.10
CA ALA A 246 18.38 4.79 9.16
C ALA A 246 19.01 5.14 7.80
N LYS A 247 19.59 6.35 7.69
CA LYS A 247 20.57 6.61 6.63
C LYS A 247 21.61 5.49 6.71
N PRO A 248 21.96 4.83 5.60
CA PRO A 248 23.11 3.96 5.61
C PRO A 248 24.32 4.81 6.06
N ASP A 249 24.98 4.37 7.12
CA ASP A 249 26.28 4.90 7.49
C ASP A 249 27.19 4.81 6.27
N ARG A 250 27.50 5.96 5.70
CA ARG A 250 28.54 6.06 4.68
C ARG A 250 29.88 6.03 5.45
N GLY A 251 30.35 4.83 5.69
CA GLY A 251 31.74 4.57 5.99
C GLY A 251 32.56 4.48 4.69
#